data_cef8ae870cbb9f2467643fa9df62046b
#
_entry.id   cef8ae870cbb9f2467643fa9df62046b
#
_cell.length_a   1.000
_cell.length_b   1.000
_cell.length_c   1.000
_cell.angle_alpha   90.00
_cell.angle_beta   90.00
_cell.angle_gamma   90.00
#
_symmetry.space_group_name_H-M   'P 1'
#
loop_
_entity.id
_entity.type
_entity.pdbx_description
1 polymer ?
#
loop_
_entity_poly.entity_id
_entity_poly.type
_entity_poly.pdbx_seq_one_letter_code
_entity_poly.pdbx_strand_id
1 'polypeptide(L)'
;MNPNQKIIIISSICMINGIASLMLQIGNIISIWISHSIQTGNQNQTETCNQSVITYENKTWVNQTYVNISNINFVAEQEVIPVNLAGSSSLCPVNGWAIYSKDNSVRIGSRGDVFVIREPFISCSHLECRTFFLTQGALLNDKHSNGTIKDRSPYRTLMSCPIGEVPSPYNSKFESVAWSASACHDGTNWLTIGISGPDNGAVAVLKYNSVITDTIKSWRNNILRTQESECVCVNGSCFTVMTDGPSNGQASYKIFKIEKGKVVKSVELDAPNYHYEECSCYPDSGEIICVCRDNWHGSNRPWVSFNQNLEYQLGYICSGVLGDNPRPNDRTGSCGPVSINGANGVKGFSFKYGNGVWIGRTKSTSSRNGFEMIWDPNGWTGTDNNFSIKQDIIGINDWSGYSGSFVQHPELTGLNCMRPCFWVELIRGRPKENTIWTSGSSISFCGVDSDTVSWSWPDGAELPFTIDK
;
A
#
# COMPACT_ATOMS: atom_id res chain seq x y z
N MET A 1 -19.77 3.39 7.80
CA MET A 1 -19.95 1.93 7.66
C MET A 1 -20.31 1.66 6.22
N ASN A 2 -19.54 0.82 5.55
CA ASN A 2 -19.84 0.39 4.19
C ASN A 2 -21.21 -0.32 4.19
N PRO A 3 -22.16 0.04 3.31
CA PRO A 3 -23.48 -0.60 3.27
C PRO A 3 -23.43 -2.10 3.00
N ASN A 4 -22.27 -2.63 2.65
CA ASN A 4 -22.06 -4.05 2.41
C ASN A 4 -21.50 -4.81 3.63
N GLN A 5 -21.41 -4.17 4.80
CA GLN A 5 -21.03 -4.90 6.01
C GLN A 5 -22.21 -5.66 6.56
N LYS A 6 -22.03 -6.94 6.66
CA LYS A 6 -22.93 -7.86 7.31
C LYS A 6 -22.80 -7.78 8.79
N ILE A 7 -23.86 -7.41 9.41
CA ILE A 7 -23.99 -7.55 10.84
C ILE A 7 -25.16 -8.50 11.06
N ILE A 8 -24.87 -9.67 11.56
CA ILE A 8 -25.90 -10.53 12.07
C ILE A 8 -25.76 -10.55 13.58
N ILE A 9 -26.79 -10.09 14.21
CA ILE A 9 -26.90 -10.19 15.65
C ILE A 9 -28.02 -11.16 15.95
N ILE A 10 -27.66 -12.24 16.57
CA ILE A 10 -28.61 -13.15 17.13
C ILE A 10 -28.53 -12.97 18.64
N SER A 11 -29.56 -12.39 19.18
CA SER A 11 -29.73 -12.35 20.63
C SER A 11 -31.08 -12.96 20.94
N SER A 12 -31.06 -13.99 21.74
CA SER A 12 -32.27 -14.59 22.26
C SER A 12 -32.21 -14.61 23.79
N ILE A 13 -33.16 -13.91 24.40
CA ILE A 13 -33.37 -13.95 25.82
C ILE A 13 -34.79 -14.50 26.04
N CYS A 14 -34.88 -15.71 26.45
CA CYS A 14 -36.17 -16.30 26.88
C CYS A 14 -36.29 -16.16 28.38
N MET A 15 -37.26 -15.42 28.83
CA MET A 15 -37.63 -15.41 30.24
C MET A 15 -38.77 -16.42 30.49
N ILE A 16 -38.64 -17.17 31.56
CA ILE A 16 -39.68 -18.06 32.03
C ILE A 16 -40.87 -17.19 32.44
N ASN A 17 -42.03 -17.37 31.82
CA ASN A 17 -43.31 -16.69 32.08
C ASN A 17 -43.51 -15.30 31.45
N GLY A 18 -43.20 -15.12 30.20
CA GLY A 18 -43.62 -13.90 29.53
C GLY A 18 -43.20 -13.81 28.05
N ILE A 19 -43.77 -12.86 27.34
CA ILE A 19 -43.32 -12.48 26.04
C ILE A 19 -42.20 -11.45 26.21
N ALA A 20 -40.99 -11.79 25.85
CA ALA A 20 -39.88 -10.83 25.84
C ALA A 20 -39.65 -10.35 24.43
N SER A 21 -39.62 -9.05 24.21
CA SER A 21 -39.15 -8.45 22.98
C SER A 21 -37.84 -7.74 23.26
N LEU A 22 -36.81 -8.05 22.47
CA LEU A 22 -35.53 -7.36 22.52
C LEU A 22 -35.40 -6.49 21.29
N MET A 23 -35.18 -5.22 21.53
CA MET A 23 -34.86 -4.27 20.46
C MET A 23 -33.36 -3.94 20.52
N LEU A 24 -32.67 -4.25 19.46
CA LEU A 24 -31.27 -3.91 19.34
C LEU A 24 -31.13 -2.81 18.29
N GLN A 25 -30.59 -1.69 18.71
CA GLN A 25 -30.24 -0.62 17.79
C GLN A 25 -28.75 -0.71 17.47
N ILE A 26 -28.43 -0.83 16.18
CA ILE A 26 -27.06 -0.79 15.70
C ILE A 26 -26.93 0.35 14.72
N GLY A 27 -26.30 1.40 15.15
CA GLY A 27 -26.14 2.59 14.34
C GLY A 27 -27.48 3.18 13.87
N ASN A 28 -27.47 3.98 12.87
CA ASN A 28 -28.60 4.83 12.48
C ASN A 28 -29.74 4.14 11.71
N ILE A 29 -29.78 2.82 11.53
CA ILE A 29 -30.64 2.33 10.44
C ILE A 29 -31.42 1.03 10.69
N ILE A 30 -31.09 0.18 11.67
CA ILE A 30 -31.80 -1.11 11.75
C ILE A 30 -32.27 -1.43 13.17
N SER A 31 -33.58 -1.52 13.33
CA SER A 31 -34.21 -2.08 14.51
C SER A 31 -34.64 -3.52 14.20
N ILE A 32 -34.09 -4.46 14.91
CA ILE A 32 -34.48 -5.87 14.78
C ILE A 32 -35.38 -6.21 15.95
N TRP A 33 -36.60 -6.65 15.64
CA TRP A 33 -37.52 -7.16 16.62
C TRP A 33 -37.40 -8.68 16.69
N ILE A 34 -37.08 -9.20 17.86
CA ILE A 34 -37.14 -10.63 18.13
C ILE A 34 -38.32 -10.86 19.02
N SER A 35 -39.31 -11.57 18.53
CA SER A 35 -40.47 -11.97 19.34
C SER A 35 -40.32 -13.44 19.77
N HIS A 36 -40.49 -13.67 21.03
CA HIS A 36 -40.52 -15.02 21.60
C HIS A 36 -41.96 -15.39 21.93
N SER A 37 -42.41 -16.52 21.48
CA SER A 37 -43.68 -17.09 21.92
C SER A 37 -43.41 -18.37 22.72
N ILE A 38 -43.94 -18.41 23.93
CA ILE A 38 -43.89 -19.60 24.78
C ILE A 38 -45.20 -20.33 24.57
N GLN A 39 -45.15 -21.56 24.09
CA GLN A 39 -46.33 -22.44 24.12
C GLN A 39 -46.31 -23.27 25.40
N THR A 40 -47.28 -23.04 26.25
CA THR A 40 -47.48 -23.84 27.44
C THR A 40 -48.35 -25.07 27.13
N GLY A 41 -47.75 -26.20 27.10
CA GLY A 41 -48.43 -27.49 26.95
C GLY A 41 -47.74 -28.54 27.81
N ASN A 42 -48.52 -29.44 28.38
CA ASN A 42 -48.18 -30.47 29.35
C ASN A 42 -46.74 -31.01 29.39
N GLN A 43 -46.16 -30.88 30.57
CA GLN A 43 -45.08 -31.61 31.26
C GLN A 43 -43.78 -31.97 30.56
N ASN A 44 -43.63 -31.76 29.27
CA ASN A 44 -42.33 -31.76 28.56
C ASN A 44 -42.31 -30.54 27.64
N GLN A 45 -41.98 -29.39 28.20
CA GLN A 45 -42.03 -28.15 27.46
C GLN A 45 -40.80 -27.97 26.61
N THR A 46 -40.98 -28.02 25.29
CA THR A 46 -40.03 -27.47 24.32
C THR A 46 -40.46 -26.02 24.03
N GLU A 47 -39.70 -25.07 24.52
CA GLU A 47 -39.90 -23.67 24.12
C GLU A 47 -39.34 -23.43 22.72
N THR A 48 -40.20 -23.02 21.79
CA THR A 48 -39.77 -22.66 20.45
C THR A 48 -39.70 -21.14 20.33
N CYS A 49 -38.53 -20.63 20.09
CA CYS A 49 -38.32 -19.23 19.75
C CYS A 49 -38.41 -19.07 18.24
N ASN A 50 -39.40 -18.31 17.76
CA ASN A 50 -39.46 -17.92 16.38
C ASN A 50 -38.48 -16.78 16.13
N GLN A 51 -37.45 -17.04 15.37
CA GLN A 51 -36.46 -16.04 14.95
C GLN A 51 -36.72 -15.60 13.52
N SER A 52 -36.81 -14.31 13.32
CA SER A 52 -36.67 -13.75 11.98
C SER A 52 -35.22 -13.32 11.76
N VAL A 53 -34.55 -14.03 10.86
CA VAL A 53 -33.18 -13.71 10.49
C VAL A 53 -33.23 -12.79 9.28
N ILE A 54 -32.68 -11.61 9.42
CA ILE A 54 -32.48 -10.71 8.28
C ILE A 54 -31.08 -10.97 7.73
N THR A 55 -31.04 -11.58 6.56
CA THR A 55 -29.78 -11.78 5.83
C THR A 55 -29.58 -10.64 4.86
N TYR A 56 -28.41 -10.04 4.92
CA TYR A 56 -27.97 -9.09 3.89
C TYR A 56 -27.20 -9.82 2.81
N GLU A 57 -27.48 -9.50 1.56
CA GLU A 57 -26.81 -10.14 0.42
C GLU A 57 -25.30 -9.99 0.49
N ASN A 58 -24.58 -11.04 0.10
CA ASN A 58 -23.11 -11.15 -0.02
C ASN A 58 -22.31 -11.56 1.21
N LYS A 59 -22.86 -12.38 2.09
CA LYS A 59 -22.07 -13.06 3.12
C LYS A 59 -22.08 -14.55 3.00
N THR A 60 -20.86 -15.07 3.08
CA THR A 60 -20.63 -16.51 3.19
C THR A 60 -20.66 -16.93 4.66
N TRP A 61 -21.56 -17.79 5.01
CA TRP A 61 -21.62 -18.41 6.33
C TRP A 61 -20.82 -19.69 6.32
N VAL A 62 -19.94 -19.85 7.28
CA VAL A 62 -19.05 -21.02 7.31
C VAL A 62 -19.38 -21.99 8.43
N ASN A 63 -19.96 -21.53 9.54
CA ASN A 63 -20.31 -22.40 10.65
C ASN A 63 -21.66 -22.05 11.27
N GLN A 64 -22.45 -23.07 11.54
CA GLN A 64 -23.63 -23.01 12.41
C GLN A 64 -23.30 -23.72 13.72
N THR A 65 -23.47 -23.02 14.82
CA THR A 65 -23.30 -23.60 16.15
C THR A 65 -24.66 -23.73 16.82
N TYR A 66 -24.99 -24.92 17.20
CA TYR A 66 -26.19 -25.20 17.98
C TYR A 66 -25.85 -25.08 19.46
N VAL A 67 -26.53 -24.20 20.14
CA VAL A 67 -26.34 -23.99 21.58
C VAL A 67 -27.61 -24.40 22.33
N ASN A 68 -27.47 -25.30 23.26
CA ASN A 68 -28.56 -25.72 24.14
C ASN A 68 -28.55 -24.89 25.41
N ILE A 69 -29.54 -24.09 25.61
CA ILE A 69 -29.74 -23.35 26.85
C ILE A 69 -31.08 -23.75 27.42
N SER A 70 -31.08 -24.41 28.56
CA SER A 70 -32.30 -24.76 29.29
C SER A 70 -33.38 -25.42 28.43
N ASN A 71 -33.01 -26.46 27.67
CA ASN A 71 -33.90 -27.19 26.76
C ASN A 71 -34.38 -26.41 25.52
N ILE A 72 -33.77 -25.27 25.22
CA ILE A 72 -34.02 -24.48 23.98
C ILE A 72 -32.89 -24.73 23.02
N ASN A 73 -33.21 -25.27 21.83
CA ASN A 73 -32.27 -25.38 20.76
C ASN A 73 -32.39 -24.17 19.85
N PHE A 74 -31.34 -23.39 19.71
CA PHE A 74 -31.28 -22.33 18.73
C PHE A 74 -30.02 -22.47 17.88
N VAL A 75 -30.12 -22.02 16.65
CA VAL A 75 -28.99 -21.97 15.74
C VAL A 75 -28.35 -20.59 15.86
N ALA A 76 -27.13 -20.57 16.36
CA ALA A 76 -26.31 -19.38 16.29
C ALA A 76 -25.47 -19.45 15.01
N GLU A 77 -25.74 -18.57 14.08
CA GLU A 77 -24.87 -18.39 12.93
C GLU A 77 -23.70 -17.51 13.35
N GLN A 78 -22.53 -18.08 13.29
CA GLN A 78 -21.30 -17.34 13.58
C GLN A 78 -20.74 -16.81 12.28
N GLU A 79 -20.57 -15.50 12.20
CA GLU A 79 -19.81 -14.91 11.12
C GLU A 79 -18.36 -15.32 11.26
N VAL A 80 -17.85 -16.03 10.27
CA VAL A 80 -16.41 -16.25 10.13
C VAL A 80 -15.84 -14.99 9.50
N ILE A 81 -15.15 -14.18 10.31
CA ILE A 81 -14.31 -13.14 9.79
C ILE A 81 -13.20 -13.84 9.01
N PRO A 82 -13.10 -13.66 7.69
CA PRO A 82 -12.05 -14.31 6.94
C PRO A 82 -10.70 -13.87 7.52
N VAL A 83 -9.86 -14.85 7.82
CA VAL A 83 -8.46 -14.60 8.13
C VAL A 83 -7.87 -13.89 6.93
N ASN A 84 -7.04 -12.88 7.15
CA ASN A 84 -6.37 -12.17 6.06
C ASN A 84 -5.59 -13.16 5.18
N LEU A 85 -6.17 -13.52 4.04
CA LEU A 85 -5.61 -14.45 3.06
C LEU A 85 -4.67 -13.75 2.06
N ALA A 86 -4.49 -12.44 2.19
CA ALA A 86 -3.76 -11.63 1.23
C ALA A 86 -2.42 -12.25 0.84
N GLY A 87 -1.60 -12.60 1.82
CA GLY A 87 -0.28 -13.13 1.56
C GLY A 87 -0.24 -14.56 1.00
N SER A 88 -1.30 -15.33 1.12
CA SER A 88 -1.37 -16.71 0.62
C SER A 88 -2.04 -16.81 -0.75
N SER A 89 -2.75 -15.79 -1.21
CA SER A 89 -3.35 -15.74 -2.52
C SER A 89 -2.34 -15.41 -3.61
N SER A 90 -2.63 -15.83 -4.83
CA SER A 90 -1.87 -15.40 -6.02
C SER A 90 -2.34 -14.03 -6.51
N LEU A 91 -1.52 -13.38 -7.33
CA LEU A 91 -1.93 -12.18 -8.06
C LEU A 91 -2.98 -12.52 -9.11
N CYS A 92 -3.95 -11.62 -9.29
CA CYS A 92 -4.92 -11.74 -10.36
C CYS A 92 -4.25 -11.56 -11.73
N PRO A 93 -4.76 -12.23 -12.79
CA PRO A 93 -4.32 -11.96 -14.16
C PRO A 93 -4.55 -10.51 -14.55
N VAL A 94 -3.66 -9.94 -15.33
CA VAL A 94 -3.72 -8.55 -15.78
C VAL A 94 -3.51 -8.48 -17.29
N ASN A 95 -4.44 -7.85 -18.00
CA ASN A 95 -4.33 -7.49 -19.41
C ASN A 95 -4.25 -5.97 -19.61
N GLY A 96 -4.65 -5.20 -18.63
CA GLY A 96 -4.61 -3.75 -18.66
C GLY A 96 -4.73 -3.14 -17.27
N TRP A 97 -4.61 -1.82 -17.19
CA TRP A 97 -4.61 -1.07 -15.94
C TRP A 97 -5.69 0.01 -15.98
N ALA A 98 -6.58 0.00 -15.00
CA ALA A 98 -7.67 0.96 -14.90
C ALA A 98 -7.42 1.93 -13.74
N ILE A 99 -7.78 3.19 -13.93
CA ILE A 99 -7.66 4.20 -12.88
C ILE A 99 -8.48 3.81 -11.65
N TYR A 100 -7.86 3.97 -10.49
CA TYR A 100 -8.50 3.68 -9.20
C TYR A 100 -8.76 4.97 -8.40
N SER A 101 -7.77 5.87 -8.32
CA SER A 101 -7.91 7.13 -7.59
C SER A 101 -7.02 8.22 -8.17
N LYS A 102 -7.40 9.48 -7.92
CA LYS A 102 -6.61 10.67 -8.22
C LYS A 102 -6.99 11.76 -7.23
N ASP A 103 -6.02 12.36 -6.53
CA ASP A 103 -6.33 13.31 -5.46
C ASP A 103 -6.42 14.78 -5.88
N ASN A 104 -5.78 15.18 -6.98
CA ASN A 104 -5.75 16.56 -7.47
C ASN A 104 -5.23 17.59 -6.44
N SER A 105 -4.37 17.19 -5.52
CA SER A 105 -4.00 18.00 -4.36
C SER A 105 -3.29 19.31 -4.73
N VAL A 106 -2.39 19.30 -5.72
CA VAL A 106 -1.68 20.51 -6.13
C VAL A 106 -2.63 21.55 -6.74
N ARG A 107 -3.58 21.11 -7.55
CA ARG A 107 -4.62 22.01 -8.09
C ARG A 107 -5.45 22.65 -6.98
N ILE A 108 -5.88 21.86 -6.02
CA ILE A 108 -6.71 22.31 -4.89
C ILE A 108 -5.89 23.21 -3.96
N GLY A 109 -4.60 22.94 -3.82
CA GLY A 109 -3.67 23.74 -3.00
C GLY A 109 -3.54 25.20 -3.40
N SER A 110 -3.90 25.57 -4.63
CA SER A 110 -3.94 26.96 -5.08
C SER A 110 -5.01 27.78 -4.39
N ARG A 111 -6.04 27.17 -3.84
CA ARG A 111 -7.22 27.84 -3.26
C ARG A 111 -7.70 27.22 -1.95
N GLY A 112 -7.04 26.21 -1.44
CA GLY A 112 -7.40 25.51 -0.21
C GLY A 112 -6.19 25.11 0.61
N ASP A 113 -6.44 24.72 1.85
CA ASP A 113 -5.40 24.28 2.77
C ASP A 113 -5.02 22.84 2.47
N VAL A 114 -3.93 22.66 1.73
CA VAL A 114 -3.38 21.38 1.34
C VAL A 114 -1.92 21.29 1.80
N PHE A 115 -1.52 20.19 2.38
CA PHE A 115 -0.13 19.99 2.79
C PHE A 115 0.81 19.93 1.59
N VAL A 116 1.99 20.51 1.77
CA VAL A 116 3.14 20.20 0.91
C VAL A 116 3.59 18.80 1.25
N ILE A 117 3.59 17.93 0.27
CA ILE A 117 3.95 16.53 0.46
C ILE A 117 4.91 16.04 -0.63
N ARG A 118 5.65 15.01 -0.30
CA ARG A 118 6.27 14.08 -1.26
C ARG A 118 6.15 12.66 -0.74
N GLU A 119 6.55 11.72 -1.54
CA GLU A 119 6.52 10.29 -1.26
C GLU A 119 5.14 9.82 -0.79
N PRO A 120 4.06 10.11 -1.55
CA PRO A 120 2.78 9.49 -1.28
C PRO A 120 2.85 8.01 -1.61
N PHE A 121 2.17 7.18 -0.84
CA PHE A 121 1.95 5.78 -1.18
C PHE A 121 0.59 5.32 -0.70
N ILE A 122 0.13 4.21 -1.24
CA ILE A 122 -1.17 3.63 -0.92
C ILE A 122 -0.97 2.29 -0.26
N SER A 123 -1.73 2.03 0.79
CA SER A 123 -1.84 0.73 1.42
C SER A 123 -3.30 0.43 1.73
N CYS A 124 -3.69 -0.83 1.55
CA CYS A 124 -5.06 -1.28 1.79
C CYS A 124 -5.12 -2.26 2.95
N SER A 125 -6.10 -2.06 3.82
CA SER A 125 -6.57 -3.10 4.71
C SER A 125 -7.55 -4.01 3.95
N HIS A 126 -8.11 -5.00 4.62
CA HIS A 126 -9.17 -5.82 4.04
C HIS A 126 -10.52 -5.09 3.94
N LEU A 127 -10.61 -3.84 4.39
CA LEU A 127 -11.83 -3.02 4.37
C LEU A 127 -11.71 -1.77 3.53
N GLU A 128 -10.53 -1.13 3.48
CA GLU A 128 -10.33 0.16 2.84
C GLU A 128 -8.89 0.34 2.37
N CYS A 129 -8.71 1.26 1.42
CA CYS A 129 -7.40 1.77 1.04
C CYS A 129 -7.19 3.17 1.61
N ARG A 130 -5.96 3.48 2.00
CA ARG A 130 -5.57 4.79 2.51
C ARG A 130 -4.36 5.31 1.74
N THR A 131 -4.30 6.62 1.60
CA THR A 131 -3.12 7.31 1.11
C THR A 131 -2.27 7.75 2.29
N PHE A 132 -1.01 7.33 2.30
CA PHE A 132 0.03 7.77 3.22
C PHE A 132 0.95 8.74 2.50
N PHE A 133 1.49 9.71 3.21
CA PHE A 133 2.36 10.71 2.61
C PHE A 133 3.28 11.34 3.65
N LEU A 134 4.40 11.90 3.18
CA LEU A 134 5.36 12.62 4.01
C LEU A 134 5.18 14.12 3.81
N THR A 135 4.70 14.80 4.85
CA THR A 135 4.52 16.24 4.82
C THR A 135 5.84 16.97 5.05
N GLN A 136 5.87 18.25 4.72
CA GLN A 136 6.99 19.15 5.05
C GLN A 136 6.65 20.10 6.19
N GLY A 137 5.51 19.91 6.84
CA GLY A 137 5.06 20.79 7.92
C GLY A 137 4.58 22.16 7.43
N ALA A 138 4.14 22.23 6.18
CA ALA A 138 3.69 23.48 5.55
C ALA A 138 2.48 23.24 4.66
N LEU A 139 1.70 24.30 4.45
CA LEU A 139 0.63 24.33 3.47
C LEU A 139 1.14 24.90 2.14
N LEU A 140 0.59 24.37 1.04
CA LEU A 140 1.04 24.70 -0.30
C LEU A 140 0.83 26.19 -0.65
N ASN A 141 -0.23 26.79 -0.13
CA ASN A 141 -0.58 28.20 -0.33
C ASN A 141 0.03 29.16 0.71
N ASP A 142 0.97 28.70 1.52
CA ASP A 142 1.60 29.50 2.58
C ASP A 142 3.08 29.76 2.27
N LYS A 143 3.62 30.86 2.82
CA LYS A 143 5.04 31.22 2.74
C LYS A 143 5.98 30.15 3.34
N HIS A 144 5.52 29.38 4.30
CA HIS A 144 6.27 28.30 4.91
C HIS A 144 6.53 27.13 3.97
N SER A 145 5.88 27.12 2.80
CA SER A 145 6.18 26.17 1.72
C SER A 145 7.55 26.39 1.07
N ASN A 146 8.16 27.54 1.32
CA ASN A 146 9.48 27.89 0.75
C ASN A 146 10.56 26.91 1.22
N GLY A 147 11.32 26.39 0.28
CA GLY A 147 12.44 25.48 0.56
C GLY A 147 12.05 24.04 0.84
N THR A 148 10.82 23.64 0.55
CA THR A 148 10.32 22.27 0.80
C THR A 148 10.84 21.22 -0.19
N ILE A 149 11.80 21.59 -1.04
CA ILE A 149 12.54 20.62 -1.86
C ILE A 149 13.44 19.69 -1.04
N LYS A 150 13.70 19.99 0.22
CA LYS A 150 14.58 19.20 1.08
C LYS A 150 13.99 17.81 1.35
N ASP A 151 14.80 16.78 1.20
CA ASP A 151 14.40 15.39 1.43
C ASP A 151 14.21 15.09 2.92
N ARG A 152 15.08 15.62 3.76
CA ARG A 152 15.06 15.38 5.21
C ARG A 152 15.06 16.67 5.98
N SER A 153 14.14 16.75 6.93
CA SER A 153 14.06 17.85 7.91
C SER A 153 13.33 17.34 9.16
N PRO A 154 13.49 18.02 10.29
CA PRO A 154 12.76 17.67 11.52
C PRO A 154 11.25 17.93 11.42
N TYR A 155 10.80 18.63 10.39
CA TYR A 155 9.37 18.95 10.19
C TYR A 155 8.63 17.87 9.40
N ARG A 156 9.34 16.93 8.80
CA ARG A 156 8.69 15.89 8.00
C ARG A 156 7.93 14.90 8.87
N THR A 157 6.75 14.54 8.40
CA THR A 157 5.78 13.76 9.17
C THR A 157 5.06 12.79 8.24
N LEU A 158 4.95 11.53 8.68
CA LEU A 158 4.07 10.55 8.03
C LEU A 158 2.64 10.83 8.49
N MET A 159 1.77 11.07 7.53
CA MET A 159 0.34 11.23 7.74
C MET A 159 -0.44 10.37 6.77
N SER A 160 -1.73 10.21 7.00
CA SER A 160 -2.62 9.46 6.12
C SER A 160 -4.00 10.10 6.01
N CYS A 161 -4.65 9.87 4.88
CA CYS A 161 -6.04 10.25 4.65
C CYS A 161 -6.76 9.15 3.86
N PRO A 162 -8.09 9.13 3.81
CA PRO A 162 -8.82 8.20 2.97
C PRO A 162 -8.41 8.34 1.49
N ILE A 163 -8.44 7.23 0.77
CA ILE A 163 -8.06 7.21 -0.65
C ILE A 163 -8.89 8.21 -1.47
N GLY A 164 -8.25 8.92 -2.40
CA GLY A 164 -8.89 9.88 -3.29
C GLY A 164 -9.15 11.25 -2.67
N GLU A 165 -8.90 11.43 -1.38
CA GLU A 165 -8.98 12.73 -0.71
C GLU A 165 -7.65 13.47 -0.76
N VAL A 166 -7.71 14.80 -0.67
CA VAL A 166 -6.50 15.62 -0.66
C VAL A 166 -5.84 15.60 0.72
N PRO A 167 -4.50 15.59 0.80
CA PRO A 167 -3.78 15.72 2.05
C PRO A 167 -4.00 17.10 2.68
N SER A 168 -4.87 17.19 3.64
CA SER A 168 -5.20 18.47 4.29
C SER A 168 -5.26 18.35 5.81
N PRO A 169 -5.15 19.48 6.55
CA PRO A 169 -5.31 19.47 8.00
C PRO A 169 -6.68 18.96 8.48
N TYR A 170 -7.68 18.98 7.60
CA TYR A 170 -9.07 18.67 7.96
C TYR A 170 -9.40 17.18 7.95
N ASN A 171 -8.64 16.38 7.21
CA ASN A 171 -8.94 14.96 7.01
C ASN A 171 -7.77 14.02 7.30
N SER A 172 -6.61 14.57 7.60
CA SER A 172 -5.38 13.78 7.71
C SER A 172 -5.09 13.40 9.15
N LYS A 173 -4.69 12.14 9.33
CA LYS A 173 -4.28 11.59 10.60
C LYS A 173 -2.76 11.62 10.72
N PHE A 174 -2.24 12.09 11.86
CA PHE A 174 -0.83 11.94 12.20
C PHE A 174 -0.49 10.47 12.46
N GLU A 175 0.57 10.00 11.86
CA GLU A 175 1.06 8.63 12.04
C GLU A 175 2.40 8.59 12.78
N SER A 176 3.40 9.35 12.33
CA SER A 176 4.74 9.36 12.93
C SER A 176 5.56 10.55 12.44
N VAL A 177 6.54 10.96 13.22
CA VAL A 177 7.59 11.87 12.73
C VAL A 177 8.50 11.07 11.81
N ALA A 178 8.63 11.49 10.56
CA ALA A 178 9.36 10.69 9.57
C ALA A 178 9.76 11.49 8.33
N TRP A 179 10.95 11.24 7.82
CA TRP A 179 11.35 11.63 6.48
C TRP A 179 11.54 10.41 5.55
N SER A 180 11.38 9.19 6.08
CA SER A 180 11.28 7.94 5.32
C SER A 180 10.29 7.02 6.02
N ALA A 181 9.46 6.31 5.28
CA ALA A 181 8.31 5.63 5.89
C ALA A 181 7.86 4.37 5.15
N SER A 182 7.07 3.58 5.86
CA SER A 182 6.27 2.49 5.33
C SER A 182 5.03 2.30 6.21
N ALA A 183 4.03 1.63 5.70
CA ALA A 183 2.83 1.26 6.46
C ALA A 183 2.16 0.06 5.81
N CYS A 184 1.52 -0.78 6.61
CA CYS A 184 0.70 -1.89 6.12
C CYS A 184 -0.27 -2.36 7.21
N HIS A 185 -1.30 -3.10 6.81
CA HIS A 185 -2.32 -3.62 7.70
C HIS A 185 -2.20 -5.14 7.76
N ASP A 186 -2.16 -5.71 8.97
CA ASP A 186 -1.96 -7.15 9.16
C ASP A 186 -3.25 -7.98 9.22
N GLY A 187 -4.37 -7.36 8.89
CA GLY A 187 -5.70 -7.94 9.04
C GLY A 187 -6.42 -7.49 10.32
N THR A 188 -5.69 -6.97 11.30
CA THR A 188 -6.21 -6.53 12.60
C THR A 188 -5.96 -5.05 12.83
N ASN A 189 -4.70 -4.60 12.70
CA ASN A 189 -4.30 -3.22 12.95
C ASN A 189 -3.30 -2.72 11.90
N TRP A 190 -3.17 -1.40 11.82
CA TRP A 190 -2.14 -0.75 11.04
C TRP A 190 -0.78 -0.83 11.76
N LEU A 191 0.23 -1.25 11.01
CA LEU A 191 1.63 -1.04 11.34
C LEU A 191 2.13 0.18 10.58
N THR A 192 2.74 1.13 11.27
CA THR A 192 3.43 2.26 10.64
C THR A 192 4.89 2.27 11.05
N ILE A 193 5.75 2.63 10.11
CA ILE A 193 7.19 2.73 10.30
C ILE A 193 7.59 4.14 9.87
N GLY A 194 8.15 4.91 10.80
CA GLY A 194 8.63 6.25 10.54
C GLY A 194 10.08 6.41 10.94
N ILE A 195 10.93 6.83 10.01
CA ILE A 195 12.35 7.04 10.22
C ILE A 195 12.63 8.55 10.28
N SER A 196 13.31 8.96 11.33
CA SER A 196 13.66 10.36 11.56
C SER A 196 14.97 10.45 12.36
N GLY A 197 15.49 11.64 12.49
CA GLY A 197 16.72 11.92 13.23
C GLY A 197 17.86 12.37 12.33
N PRO A 198 19.08 12.52 12.90
CA PRO A 198 20.25 12.90 12.13
C PRO A 198 20.68 11.81 11.15
N ASP A 199 21.37 12.21 10.09
CA ASP A 199 21.83 11.27 9.05
C ASP A 199 22.73 10.16 9.60
N ASN A 200 23.50 10.46 10.63
CA ASN A 200 24.42 9.53 11.28
C ASN A 200 23.85 8.78 12.49
N GLY A 201 22.58 8.88 12.75
CA GLY A 201 21.97 8.28 13.93
C GLY A 201 20.46 8.24 13.87
N ALA A 202 19.89 8.04 12.67
CA ALA A 202 18.46 7.95 12.50
C ALA A 202 17.87 6.70 13.19
N VAL A 203 16.61 6.79 13.56
CA VAL A 203 15.87 5.73 14.23
C VAL A 203 14.54 5.52 13.51
N ALA A 204 14.22 4.26 13.24
CA ALA A 204 12.91 3.85 12.79
C ALA A 204 12.03 3.57 14.01
N VAL A 205 10.89 4.24 14.09
CA VAL A 205 9.88 4.02 15.13
C VAL A 205 8.76 3.18 14.53
N LEU A 206 8.49 2.04 15.14
CA LEU A 206 7.40 1.15 14.77
C LEU A 206 6.21 1.42 15.67
N LYS A 207 5.06 1.67 15.06
CA LYS A 207 3.79 1.83 15.78
C LYS A 207 2.80 0.77 15.30
N TYR A 208 2.16 0.14 16.25
CA TYR A 208 1.08 -0.80 16.00
C TYR A 208 -0.19 -0.29 16.66
N ASN A 209 -1.25 -0.14 15.88
CA ASN A 209 -2.47 0.53 16.34
C ASN A 209 -2.20 1.91 16.97
N SER A 210 -1.34 2.68 16.34
CA SER A 210 -0.92 4.04 16.75
C SER A 210 -0.11 4.11 18.05
N VAL A 211 0.35 2.97 18.58
CA VAL A 211 1.17 2.88 19.79
C VAL A 211 2.59 2.45 19.42
N ILE A 212 3.59 3.13 19.98
CA ILE A 212 4.99 2.74 19.78
C ILE A 212 5.22 1.37 20.41
N THR A 213 5.66 0.40 19.60
CA THR A 213 5.90 -0.97 20.03
C THR A 213 7.35 -1.39 19.93
N ASP A 214 8.12 -0.77 19.05
CA ASP A 214 9.53 -1.08 18.87
C ASP A 214 10.27 0.04 18.16
N THR A 215 11.59 -0.03 18.14
CA THR A 215 12.48 0.85 17.39
C THR A 215 13.59 0.07 16.71
N ILE A 216 14.04 0.57 15.56
CA ILE A 216 15.22 0.05 14.86
C ILE A 216 16.23 1.19 14.74
N LYS A 217 17.40 1.02 15.32
CA LYS A 217 18.49 2.01 15.22
C LYS A 217 19.30 1.79 13.94
N SER A 218 19.76 2.87 13.37
CA SER A 218 20.75 2.83 12.30
C SER A 218 21.95 1.93 12.69
N TRP A 219 22.36 1.05 11.80
CA TRP A 219 23.46 0.10 12.05
C TRP A 219 24.72 0.40 11.23
N ARG A 220 24.62 1.33 10.26
CA ARG A 220 25.74 1.85 9.46
C ARG A 220 25.96 3.35 9.65
N ASN A 221 25.10 4.02 10.41
CA ASN A 221 25.15 5.45 10.68
C ASN A 221 25.20 6.32 9.41
N ASN A 222 24.48 5.89 8.37
CA ASN A 222 24.48 6.60 7.10
C ASN A 222 23.09 6.56 6.44
N ILE A 223 22.19 7.38 6.96
CA ILE A 223 20.84 7.60 6.46
C ILE A 223 20.05 6.29 6.37
N LEU A 224 19.68 5.76 7.54
CA LEU A 224 18.70 4.66 7.60
C LEU A 224 17.44 5.08 6.86
N ARG A 225 16.97 4.26 5.95
CA ARG A 225 15.83 4.55 5.09
C ARG A 225 15.07 3.29 4.71
N THR A 226 13.80 3.42 4.32
CA THR A 226 12.93 2.30 4.03
C THR A 226 12.18 2.49 2.71
N GLN A 227 11.07 1.86 2.55
CA GLN A 227 10.42 1.60 1.26
C GLN A 227 9.80 2.82 0.59
N GLU A 228 9.25 3.77 1.30
CA GLU A 228 8.36 4.81 0.75
C GLU A 228 7.15 4.22 0.00
N SER A 229 6.76 3.01 0.37
CA SER A 229 5.61 2.27 -0.12
C SER A 229 5.16 1.26 0.93
N GLU A 230 4.09 0.53 0.68
CA GLU A 230 3.56 -0.38 1.70
C GLU A 230 4.51 -1.53 2.04
N CYS A 231 4.57 -1.89 3.31
CA CYS A 231 5.11 -3.16 3.76
C CYS A 231 4.12 -4.29 3.42
N VAL A 232 4.51 -5.52 3.63
CA VAL A 232 3.71 -6.69 3.25
C VAL A 232 3.43 -7.52 4.48
N CYS A 233 2.17 -7.89 4.69
CA CYS A 233 1.77 -8.76 5.78
C CYS A 233 1.24 -10.09 5.24
N VAL A 234 1.73 -11.20 5.82
CA VAL A 234 1.33 -12.57 5.49
C VAL A 234 1.10 -13.32 6.80
N ASN A 235 -0.09 -13.88 6.97
CA ASN A 235 -0.44 -14.63 8.19
C ASN A 235 -0.18 -13.85 9.49
N GLY A 236 -0.46 -12.57 9.51
CA GLY A 236 -0.27 -11.70 10.67
C GLY A 236 1.16 -11.21 10.88
N SER A 237 2.14 -11.72 10.16
CA SER A 237 3.53 -11.22 10.16
C SER A 237 3.73 -10.20 9.06
N CYS A 238 4.40 -9.09 9.36
CA CYS A 238 4.70 -8.04 8.41
C CYS A 238 6.19 -7.98 8.09
N PHE A 239 6.50 -7.60 6.86
CA PHE A 239 7.86 -7.61 6.33
C PHE A 239 8.18 -6.28 5.67
N THR A 240 9.37 -5.77 5.93
CA THR A 240 9.89 -4.57 5.29
C THR A 240 11.37 -4.72 4.98
N VAL A 241 11.84 -3.92 4.03
CA VAL A 241 13.26 -3.82 3.67
C VAL A 241 13.75 -2.43 4.01
N MET A 242 14.88 -2.35 4.69
CA MET A 242 15.56 -1.09 5.01
C MET A 242 16.97 -1.10 4.45
N THR A 243 17.45 0.10 4.17
CA THR A 243 18.81 0.35 3.67
C THR A 243 19.51 1.30 4.61
N ASP A 244 20.80 1.04 4.84
CA ASP A 244 21.69 1.92 5.60
C ASP A 244 23.06 1.89 4.93
N GLY A 245 23.62 3.05 4.67
CA GLY A 245 24.88 3.14 3.95
C GLY A 245 24.82 4.05 2.73
N PRO A 246 25.91 4.15 1.94
CA PRO A 246 26.02 5.09 0.87
C PRO A 246 25.02 4.84 -0.27
N SER A 247 24.55 5.94 -0.91
CA SER A 247 23.70 5.87 -2.09
C SER A 247 24.46 5.64 -3.39
N ASN A 248 25.76 5.80 -3.38
CA ASN A 248 26.65 5.71 -4.54
C ASN A 248 27.72 4.64 -4.39
N GLY A 249 27.46 3.62 -3.61
CA GLY A 249 28.38 2.54 -3.34
C GLY A 249 27.70 1.39 -2.60
N GLN A 250 28.50 0.41 -2.17
CA GLN A 250 28.00 -0.73 -1.43
C GLN A 250 27.37 -0.25 -0.10
N ALA A 251 26.10 -0.56 0.07
CA ALA A 251 25.38 -0.30 1.31
C ALA A 251 25.00 -1.62 2.01
N SER A 252 24.30 -1.50 3.11
CA SER A 252 23.77 -2.64 3.87
C SER A 252 22.24 -2.65 3.77
N TYR A 253 21.68 -3.81 3.52
CA TYR A 253 20.25 -4.03 3.33
C TYR A 253 19.77 -5.10 4.29
N LYS A 254 18.66 -4.84 4.98
CA LYS A 254 18.09 -5.82 5.90
C LYS A 254 16.59 -6.01 5.63
N ILE A 255 16.17 -7.27 5.70
CA ILE A 255 14.77 -7.65 5.79
C ILE A 255 14.40 -7.78 7.26
N PHE A 256 13.28 -7.17 7.65
CA PHE A 256 12.74 -7.27 9.00
C PHE A 256 11.40 -8.00 8.98
N LYS A 257 11.26 -8.99 9.83
CA LYS A 257 9.98 -9.63 10.14
C LYS A 257 9.44 -9.02 11.42
N ILE A 258 8.21 -8.53 11.37
CA ILE A 258 7.57 -7.75 12.43
C ILE A 258 6.22 -8.40 12.76
N GLU A 259 5.98 -8.69 14.02
CA GLU A 259 4.73 -9.25 14.51
C GLU A 259 4.13 -8.33 15.57
N LYS A 260 2.90 -7.85 15.35
CA LYS A 260 2.22 -6.89 16.23
C LYS A 260 3.12 -5.72 16.63
N GLY A 261 3.83 -5.18 15.66
CA GLY A 261 4.68 -4.01 15.84
C GLY A 261 6.06 -4.28 16.45
N LYS A 262 6.46 -5.52 16.67
CA LYS A 262 7.76 -5.90 17.23
C LYS A 262 8.59 -6.67 16.22
N VAL A 263 9.86 -6.30 16.11
CA VAL A 263 10.82 -7.04 15.28
C VAL A 263 11.09 -8.38 15.93
N VAL A 264 10.76 -9.46 15.23
CA VAL A 264 10.99 -10.83 15.72
C VAL A 264 12.17 -11.51 15.02
N LYS A 265 12.51 -11.05 13.82
CA LYS A 265 13.66 -11.60 13.08
C LYS A 265 14.14 -10.56 12.06
N SER A 266 15.43 -10.58 11.79
CA SER A 266 16.01 -9.81 10.68
C SER A 266 17.13 -10.59 10.02
N VAL A 267 17.40 -10.28 8.76
CA VAL A 267 18.50 -10.83 8.00
C VAL A 267 19.15 -9.73 7.17
N GLU A 268 20.47 -9.67 7.15
CA GLU A 268 21.23 -8.81 6.25
C GLU A 268 21.45 -9.53 4.92
N LEU A 269 21.18 -8.84 3.81
CA LEU A 269 21.38 -9.40 2.49
C LEU A 269 22.87 -9.51 2.16
N ASP A 270 23.30 -10.68 1.73
CA ASP A 270 24.61 -10.86 1.11
C ASP A 270 24.52 -10.50 -0.37
N ALA A 271 24.71 -9.22 -0.66
CA ALA A 271 24.43 -8.61 -1.95
C ALA A 271 25.62 -7.79 -2.47
N PRO A 272 26.79 -8.40 -2.70
CA PRO A 272 27.95 -7.69 -3.21
C PRO A 272 27.68 -7.14 -4.61
N ASN A 273 28.05 -5.88 -4.84
CA ASN A 273 27.79 -5.13 -6.08
C ASN A 273 26.33 -4.89 -6.44
N TYR A 274 25.39 -5.27 -5.60
CA TYR A 274 23.99 -4.94 -5.76
C TYR A 274 23.63 -3.75 -4.88
N HIS A 275 22.63 -2.98 -5.29
CA HIS A 275 22.16 -1.84 -4.54
C HIS A 275 20.63 -1.88 -4.44
N TYR A 276 20.11 -1.75 -3.22
CA TYR A 276 18.69 -1.83 -2.94
C TYR A 276 18.25 -0.63 -2.12
N GLU A 277 17.42 0.19 -2.70
CA GLU A 277 16.76 1.31 -2.01
C GLU A 277 15.27 1.36 -2.38
N GLU A 278 14.47 1.93 -1.49
CA GLU A 278 13.09 2.28 -1.77
C GLU A 278 12.32 1.13 -2.43
N CYS A 279 12.40 -0.06 -1.84
CA CYS A 279 11.77 -1.25 -2.40
C CYS A 279 10.25 -1.11 -2.46
N SER A 280 9.66 -1.57 -3.56
CA SER A 280 8.23 -1.75 -3.73
C SER A 280 7.93 -3.24 -3.63
N CYS A 281 7.23 -3.62 -2.57
CA CYS A 281 7.01 -5.02 -2.23
C CYS A 281 5.54 -5.40 -2.39
N TYR A 282 5.29 -6.66 -2.70
CA TYR A 282 3.96 -7.24 -2.76
C TYR A 282 4.03 -8.72 -2.42
N PRO A 283 2.96 -9.31 -1.89
CA PRO A 283 2.90 -10.74 -1.65
C PRO A 283 2.42 -11.47 -2.92
N ASP A 284 2.88 -12.69 -3.10
CA ASP A 284 2.37 -13.60 -4.12
C ASP A 284 2.51 -15.04 -3.63
N SER A 285 1.37 -15.71 -3.42
CA SER A 285 1.30 -17.12 -3.02
C SER A 285 2.15 -17.43 -1.76
N GLY A 286 2.12 -16.54 -0.78
CA GLY A 286 2.81 -16.67 0.49
C GLY A 286 4.27 -16.21 0.48
N GLU A 287 4.83 -15.84 -0.66
CA GLU A 287 6.14 -15.22 -0.79
C GLU A 287 6.03 -13.70 -0.88
N ILE A 288 7.10 -13.02 -0.54
CA ILE A 288 7.21 -11.57 -0.70
C ILE A 288 8.20 -11.28 -1.82
N ILE A 289 7.79 -10.44 -2.77
CA ILE A 289 8.63 -10.02 -3.89
C ILE A 289 8.77 -8.51 -3.80
N CYS A 290 10.03 -8.04 -3.80
CA CYS A 290 10.36 -6.63 -3.77
C CYS A 290 11.17 -6.27 -5.01
N VAL A 291 10.75 -5.20 -5.69
CA VAL A 291 11.48 -4.59 -6.80
C VAL A 291 11.92 -3.21 -6.34
N CYS A 292 13.20 -2.90 -6.47
CA CYS A 292 13.82 -1.80 -5.76
C CYS A 292 14.54 -0.83 -6.71
N ARG A 293 15.25 0.11 -6.13
CA ARG A 293 16.07 1.11 -6.82
C ARG A 293 17.55 0.82 -6.60
N ASP A 294 18.31 0.72 -7.68
CA ASP A 294 19.77 0.79 -7.64
C ASP A 294 20.17 2.25 -7.86
N ASN A 295 20.60 2.91 -6.81
CA ASN A 295 21.05 4.29 -6.91
C ASN A 295 22.57 4.41 -7.16
N TRP A 296 23.25 3.30 -7.28
CA TRP A 296 24.71 3.25 -7.42
C TRP A 296 25.14 3.19 -8.88
N HIS A 297 24.70 2.17 -9.63
CA HIS A 297 25.26 1.91 -10.95
C HIS A 297 24.33 1.17 -11.94
N GLY A 298 23.20 0.66 -11.51
CA GLY A 298 22.29 -0.08 -12.39
C GLY A 298 21.09 0.74 -12.85
N SER A 299 20.67 0.54 -14.10
CA SER A 299 19.49 1.18 -14.69
C SER A 299 18.31 0.21 -14.87
N ASN A 300 18.54 -1.07 -14.67
CA ASN A 300 17.48 -2.06 -14.46
C ASN A 300 17.22 -2.19 -12.95
N ARG A 301 16.08 -2.73 -12.58
CA ARG A 301 15.72 -2.80 -11.18
C ARG A 301 16.20 -4.08 -10.52
N PRO A 302 16.87 -3.96 -9.36
CA PRO A 302 17.18 -5.09 -8.51
C PRO A 302 15.91 -5.61 -7.85
N TRP A 303 15.88 -6.90 -7.61
CA TRP A 303 14.79 -7.52 -6.88
C TRP A 303 15.34 -8.41 -5.76
N VAL A 304 14.51 -8.60 -4.75
CA VAL A 304 14.71 -9.59 -3.69
C VAL A 304 13.37 -10.29 -3.46
N SER A 305 13.40 -11.60 -3.38
CA SER A 305 12.23 -12.39 -2.99
C SER A 305 12.56 -13.22 -1.77
N PHE A 306 11.60 -13.42 -0.89
CA PHE A 306 11.81 -14.17 0.34
C PHE A 306 10.51 -14.79 0.86
N ASN A 307 10.65 -15.82 1.68
CA ASN A 307 9.56 -16.47 2.38
C ASN A 307 9.40 -15.91 3.81
N GLN A 308 8.45 -16.44 4.55
CA GLN A 308 8.17 -15.99 5.92
C GLN A 308 9.29 -16.31 6.92
N ASN A 309 10.24 -17.18 6.56
CA ASN A 309 11.42 -17.49 7.35
C ASN A 309 12.61 -16.59 6.99
N LEU A 310 12.44 -15.62 6.09
CA LEU A 310 13.47 -14.73 5.58
C LEU A 310 14.56 -15.44 4.77
N GLU A 311 14.24 -16.58 4.20
CA GLU A 311 15.09 -17.23 3.20
C GLU A 311 14.87 -16.49 1.87
N TYR A 312 15.93 -15.91 1.32
CA TYR A 312 15.84 -14.95 0.23
C TYR A 312 16.62 -15.35 -1.01
N GLN A 313 16.21 -14.78 -2.13
CA GLN A 313 16.92 -14.81 -3.41
C GLN A 313 17.09 -13.39 -3.92
N LEU A 314 18.17 -13.15 -4.67
CA LEU A 314 18.55 -11.84 -5.18
C LEU A 314 18.75 -11.88 -6.69
N GLY A 315 18.51 -10.75 -7.34
CA GLY A 315 18.80 -10.59 -8.75
C GLY A 315 18.43 -9.21 -9.28
N TYR A 316 18.54 -9.06 -10.58
CA TYR A 316 18.04 -7.92 -11.32
C TYR A 316 17.04 -8.41 -12.36
N ILE A 317 16.06 -7.58 -12.72
CA ILE A 317 15.15 -7.85 -13.83
C ILE A 317 15.97 -7.89 -15.11
N CYS A 318 15.89 -8.99 -15.86
CA CYS A 318 16.79 -9.25 -17.00
C CYS A 318 16.39 -8.50 -18.27
N SER A 319 15.12 -8.09 -18.39
CA SER A 319 14.56 -7.46 -19.59
C SER A 319 15.41 -6.31 -20.13
N GLY A 320 15.51 -6.24 -21.45
CA GLY A 320 16.03 -5.06 -22.12
C GLY A 320 15.12 -3.85 -22.05
N VAL A 321 13.90 -4.00 -21.54
CA VAL A 321 13.02 -2.89 -21.12
C VAL A 321 13.45 -2.43 -19.74
N LEU A 322 14.35 -1.46 -19.69
CA LEU A 322 14.94 -0.99 -18.43
C LEU A 322 13.93 -0.15 -17.64
N GLY A 323 13.79 -0.43 -16.35
CA GLY A 323 12.72 0.17 -15.52
C GLY A 323 13.10 1.44 -14.77
N ASP A 324 14.38 1.76 -14.64
CA ASP A 324 14.83 2.90 -13.83
C ASP A 324 14.99 4.18 -14.68
N ASN A 325 15.31 5.27 -14.03
CA ASN A 325 15.59 6.56 -14.63
C ASN A 325 16.67 7.30 -13.82
N PRO A 326 17.79 7.73 -14.40
CA PRO A 326 18.14 7.65 -15.83
C PRO A 326 18.45 6.23 -16.31
N ARG A 327 18.34 6.03 -17.62
CA ARG A 327 18.64 4.75 -18.25
C ARG A 327 19.13 4.95 -19.69
N PRO A 328 19.94 4.02 -20.23
CA PRO A 328 20.23 4.01 -21.66
C PRO A 328 19.00 3.59 -22.47
N ASN A 329 19.10 3.61 -23.78
CA ASN A 329 18.08 3.11 -24.68
C ASN A 329 17.78 1.62 -24.39
N ASP A 330 16.56 1.18 -24.69
CA ASP A 330 16.17 -0.20 -24.57
C ASP A 330 17.06 -1.15 -25.38
N ARG A 331 16.99 -2.44 -25.10
CA ARG A 331 17.80 -3.52 -25.68
C ARG A 331 19.18 -3.68 -25.05
N THR A 332 19.33 -3.22 -23.82
CA THR A 332 20.53 -3.47 -23.01
C THR A 332 20.14 -4.31 -21.79
N GLY A 333 19.62 -5.51 -22.05
CA GLY A 333 19.18 -6.41 -20.98
C GLY A 333 20.37 -7.12 -20.32
N SER A 334 20.24 -7.34 -19.02
CA SER A 334 21.18 -8.13 -18.20
C SER A 334 20.48 -8.57 -16.94
N CYS A 335 20.83 -9.73 -16.44
CA CYS A 335 20.35 -10.23 -15.15
C CYS A 335 21.19 -9.72 -13.96
N GLY A 336 22.17 -8.89 -14.23
CA GLY A 336 22.92 -8.07 -13.28
C GLY A 336 22.72 -6.58 -13.57
N PRO A 337 23.42 -5.70 -12.82
CA PRO A 337 23.28 -4.26 -13.06
C PRO A 337 23.66 -3.83 -14.48
N VAL A 338 22.76 -3.11 -15.14
CA VAL A 338 23.07 -2.45 -16.42
C VAL A 338 23.61 -1.07 -16.11
N SER A 339 24.87 -0.84 -16.46
CA SER A 339 25.62 0.34 -16.06
C SER A 339 25.03 1.64 -16.63
N ILE A 340 24.97 2.65 -15.77
CA ILE A 340 24.76 4.05 -16.12
C ILE A 340 25.95 4.90 -15.69
N ASN A 341 26.10 6.08 -16.28
CA ASN A 341 27.15 7.01 -15.92
C ASN A 341 26.72 7.85 -14.69
N GLY A 342 27.15 7.43 -13.50
CA GLY A 342 26.89 8.12 -12.25
C GLY A 342 25.75 7.53 -11.43
N ALA A 343 25.73 7.89 -10.17
CA ALA A 343 24.72 7.45 -9.20
C ALA A 343 23.43 8.27 -9.35
N ASN A 344 22.35 7.60 -9.57
CA ASN A 344 21.00 8.19 -9.59
C ASN A 344 19.95 7.10 -9.78
N GLY A 345 18.68 7.46 -9.64
CA GLY A 345 17.57 6.57 -9.85
C GLY A 345 16.23 7.22 -9.50
N VAL A 346 15.18 6.47 -9.63
CA VAL A 346 13.85 6.81 -9.18
C VAL A 346 13.20 5.58 -8.55
N LYS A 347 12.45 5.76 -7.46
CA LYS A 347 11.64 4.67 -6.92
C LYS A 347 10.62 4.21 -7.96
N GLY A 348 10.51 2.90 -8.13
CA GLY A 348 9.54 2.27 -9.03
C GLY A 348 9.16 0.88 -8.57
N PHE A 349 8.45 0.18 -9.42
CA PHE A 349 7.90 -1.16 -9.12
C PHE A 349 7.85 -2.00 -10.40
N SER A 350 7.66 -3.29 -10.21
CA SER A 350 7.30 -4.23 -11.29
C SER A 350 6.54 -5.41 -10.68
N PHE A 351 5.71 -6.07 -11.48
CA PHE A 351 4.98 -7.27 -11.07
C PHE A 351 5.45 -8.48 -11.86
N LYS A 352 5.92 -9.49 -11.15
CA LYS A 352 6.36 -10.76 -11.72
C LYS A 352 5.19 -11.71 -11.97
N TYR A 353 5.09 -12.25 -13.17
CA TYR A 353 4.14 -13.29 -13.56
C TYR A 353 4.89 -14.42 -14.26
N GLY A 354 5.27 -15.44 -13.52
CA GLY A 354 6.11 -16.52 -14.06
C GLY A 354 7.47 -15.98 -14.53
N ASN A 355 7.81 -16.19 -15.79
CA ASN A 355 9.01 -15.62 -16.44
C ASN A 355 8.77 -14.21 -16.98
N GLY A 356 7.53 -13.77 -17.02
CA GLY A 356 7.15 -12.45 -17.50
C GLY A 356 7.10 -11.40 -16.40
N VAL A 357 7.02 -10.15 -16.80
CA VAL A 357 6.99 -9.02 -15.89
C VAL A 357 6.22 -7.84 -16.49
N TRP A 358 5.39 -7.21 -15.66
CA TRP A 358 4.88 -5.88 -15.92
C TRP A 358 5.85 -4.86 -15.36
N ILE A 359 6.37 -3.99 -16.22
CA ILE A 359 7.32 -2.94 -15.86
C ILE A 359 6.59 -1.60 -15.89
N GLY A 360 6.54 -0.91 -14.75
CA GLY A 360 6.13 0.48 -14.67
C GLY A 360 7.36 1.38 -14.69
N ARG A 361 7.38 2.37 -15.59
CA ARG A 361 8.52 3.26 -15.72
C ARG A 361 8.16 4.63 -16.25
N THR A 362 9.04 5.60 -16.01
CA THR A 362 8.95 6.90 -16.67
C THR A 362 9.15 6.76 -18.17
N LYS A 363 8.49 7.59 -18.98
CA LYS A 363 8.68 7.60 -20.42
C LYS A 363 10.00 8.26 -20.81
N SER A 364 10.42 9.29 -20.11
CA SER A 364 11.73 9.91 -20.29
C SER A 364 12.84 8.99 -19.77
N THR A 365 13.96 8.95 -20.48
CA THR A 365 15.17 8.22 -20.08
C THR A 365 16.10 9.03 -19.19
N SER A 366 15.84 10.32 -19.00
CA SER A 366 16.76 11.24 -18.31
C SER A 366 16.12 12.05 -17.19
N SER A 367 14.79 12.14 -17.15
CA SER A 367 14.07 12.93 -16.16
C SER A 367 12.76 12.24 -15.74
N ARG A 368 12.17 12.70 -14.66
CA ARG A 368 10.93 12.14 -14.08
C ARG A 368 9.71 12.69 -14.83
N ASN A 369 9.57 12.28 -16.09
CA ASN A 369 8.50 12.68 -17.00
C ASN A 369 7.79 11.47 -17.58
N GLY A 370 6.47 11.57 -17.65
CA GLY A 370 5.63 10.53 -18.21
C GLY A 370 5.63 9.26 -17.39
N PHE A 371 4.76 8.35 -17.75
CA PHE A 371 4.70 7.02 -17.16
C PHE A 371 4.01 6.04 -18.09
N GLU A 372 4.51 4.81 -18.15
CA GLU A 372 3.96 3.74 -18.97
C GLU A 372 4.06 2.38 -18.28
N MET A 373 3.15 1.47 -18.63
CA MET A 373 3.17 0.08 -18.24
C MET A 373 3.50 -0.78 -19.45
N ILE A 374 4.46 -1.68 -19.31
CA ILE A 374 4.93 -2.55 -20.38
C ILE A 374 4.91 -3.99 -19.88
N TRP A 375 4.27 -4.88 -20.65
CA TRP A 375 4.32 -6.30 -20.43
C TRP A 375 5.38 -6.96 -21.31
N ASP A 376 6.38 -7.54 -20.67
CA ASP A 376 7.39 -8.39 -21.30
C ASP A 376 7.19 -9.84 -20.85
N PRO A 377 6.70 -10.73 -21.73
CA PRO A 377 6.32 -12.09 -21.34
C PRO A 377 7.48 -12.97 -20.91
N ASN A 378 8.71 -12.56 -21.12
CA ASN A 378 9.92 -13.28 -20.70
C ASN A 378 10.91 -12.39 -19.93
N GLY A 379 10.53 -11.19 -19.58
CA GLY A 379 11.45 -10.15 -19.11
C GLY A 379 12.01 -10.34 -17.70
N TRP A 380 11.40 -11.16 -16.86
CA TRP A 380 11.96 -11.43 -15.53
C TRP A 380 13.27 -12.21 -15.62
N THR A 381 13.34 -13.17 -16.53
CA THR A 381 14.47 -14.11 -16.69
C THR A 381 15.23 -13.95 -18.00
N GLY A 382 14.67 -13.32 -19.01
CA GLY A 382 15.24 -13.16 -20.34
C GLY A 382 15.67 -11.72 -20.63
N THR A 383 16.79 -11.59 -21.34
CA THR A 383 17.40 -10.29 -21.67
C THR A 383 16.84 -9.64 -22.94
N ASP A 384 15.95 -10.33 -23.65
CA ASP A 384 15.29 -9.82 -24.83
C ASP A 384 14.43 -8.59 -24.51
N ASN A 385 14.02 -7.88 -25.56
CA ASN A 385 13.16 -6.71 -25.49
C ASN A 385 11.83 -6.98 -26.20
N ASN A 386 11.23 -8.13 -25.91
CA ASN A 386 10.02 -8.63 -26.59
C ASN A 386 8.76 -8.24 -25.84
N PHE A 387 8.53 -6.96 -25.61
CA PHE A 387 7.28 -6.56 -25.00
C PHE A 387 6.10 -6.77 -25.96
N SER A 388 4.97 -7.22 -25.43
CA SER A 388 3.74 -7.50 -26.18
C SER A 388 2.62 -6.50 -25.92
N ILE A 389 2.61 -5.83 -24.78
CA ILE A 389 1.59 -4.84 -24.43
C ILE A 389 2.29 -3.61 -23.86
N LYS A 390 1.81 -2.46 -24.29
CA LYS A 390 2.22 -1.17 -23.75
C LYS A 390 0.99 -0.31 -23.51
N GLN A 391 0.88 0.25 -22.32
CA GLN A 391 -0.18 1.17 -21.95
C GLN A 391 0.42 2.48 -21.44
N ASP A 392 0.03 3.60 -22.05
CA ASP A 392 0.38 4.93 -21.57
C ASP A 392 -0.48 5.31 -20.37
N ILE A 393 0.16 5.90 -19.37
CA ILE A 393 -0.46 6.38 -18.13
C ILE A 393 -0.35 7.90 -18.04
N ILE A 394 0.84 8.46 -18.32
CA ILE A 394 1.11 9.89 -18.29
C ILE A 394 1.99 10.22 -19.51
N GLY A 395 1.61 11.25 -20.26
CA GLY A 395 2.35 11.69 -21.43
C GLY A 395 3.77 12.18 -21.09
N ILE A 396 4.68 12.06 -22.03
CA ILE A 396 6.10 12.38 -21.81
C ILE A 396 6.36 13.85 -21.44
N ASN A 397 5.45 14.74 -21.81
CA ASN A 397 5.58 16.17 -21.53
C ASN A 397 5.09 16.55 -20.12
N ASP A 398 4.47 15.61 -19.41
CA ASP A 398 3.93 15.83 -18.08
C ASP A 398 4.85 15.24 -17.01
N TRP A 399 4.91 15.92 -15.86
CA TRP A 399 5.74 15.49 -14.74
C TRP A 399 5.19 14.23 -14.09
N SER A 400 6.08 13.37 -13.67
CA SER A 400 5.82 12.23 -12.83
C SER A 400 6.82 12.19 -11.67
N GLY A 401 7.10 11.04 -11.10
CA GLY A 401 8.01 10.95 -9.98
C GLY A 401 8.17 9.51 -9.52
N TYR A 402 8.10 9.33 -8.21
CA TYR A 402 8.09 8.01 -7.61
C TYR A 402 6.86 7.22 -8.04
N SER A 403 6.99 5.93 -8.05
CA SER A 403 5.89 5.00 -8.20
C SER A 403 6.11 3.79 -7.30
N GLY A 404 5.04 3.12 -6.94
CA GLY A 404 5.12 1.97 -6.06
C GLY A 404 3.93 1.06 -6.19
N SER A 405 4.11 -0.17 -5.73
CA SER A 405 3.10 -1.22 -5.76
C SER A 405 2.24 -1.21 -4.49
N PHE A 406 1.02 -1.67 -4.63
CA PHE A 406 0.17 -2.12 -3.54
C PHE A 406 -0.79 -3.19 -4.06
N VAL A 407 -1.43 -3.92 -3.17
CA VAL A 407 -2.40 -4.93 -3.55
C VAL A 407 -3.73 -4.68 -2.88
N GLN A 408 -4.81 -5.07 -3.55
CA GLN A 408 -6.13 -5.14 -2.96
C GLN A 408 -6.44 -6.60 -2.60
N HIS A 409 -6.73 -6.81 -1.33
CA HIS A 409 -6.97 -8.13 -0.76
C HIS A 409 -8.30 -8.72 -1.25
N PRO A 410 -8.41 -10.06 -1.35
CA PRO A 410 -9.66 -10.71 -1.73
C PRO A 410 -10.86 -10.30 -0.88
N GLU A 411 -10.66 -10.06 0.40
CA GLU A 411 -11.71 -9.61 1.32
C GLU A 411 -12.25 -8.22 0.96
N LEU A 412 -11.42 -7.38 0.37
CA LEU A 412 -11.82 -6.04 -0.08
C LEU A 412 -12.57 -6.07 -1.41
N THR A 413 -12.08 -6.86 -2.35
CA THR A 413 -12.57 -6.89 -3.74
C THR A 413 -13.67 -7.90 -3.98
N GLY A 414 -13.76 -8.95 -3.18
CA GLY A 414 -14.60 -10.12 -3.43
C GLY A 414 -14.04 -11.07 -4.51
N LEU A 415 -12.84 -10.82 -5.00
CA LEU A 415 -12.15 -11.71 -5.93
C LEU A 415 -11.50 -12.88 -5.18
N ASN A 416 -11.09 -13.92 -5.91
CA ASN A 416 -10.36 -15.06 -5.35
C ASN A 416 -8.84 -14.93 -5.46
N CYS A 417 -8.35 -13.78 -5.86
CA CYS A 417 -6.94 -13.43 -6.05
C CYS A 417 -6.67 -12.02 -5.56
N MET A 418 -5.41 -11.66 -5.37
CA MET A 418 -5.01 -10.30 -5.04
C MET A 418 -4.91 -9.46 -6.30
N ARG A 419 -5.59 -8.31 -6.31
CA ARG A 419 -5.49 -7.37 -7.42
C ARG A 419 -4.20 -6.58 -7.29
N PRO A 420 -3.27 -6.64 -8.26
CA PRO A 420 -2.10 -5.80 -8.26
C PRO A 420 -2.47 -4.38 -8.64
N CYS A 421 -1.95 -3.43 -7.90
CA CYS A 421 -2.18 -2.00 -8.12
C CYS A 421 -0.87 -1.23 -8.01
N PHE A 422 -0.85 -0.04 -8.55
CA PHE A 422 0.27 0.88 -8.38
C PHE A 422 -0.21 2.32 -8.25
N TRP A 423 0.63 3.14 -7.66
CA TRP A 423 0.46 4.58 -7.60
C TRP A 423 1.63 5.27 -8.30
N VAL A 424 1.39 6.47 -8.79
CA VAL A 424 2.41 7.35 -9.36
C VAL A 424 2.32 8.70 -8.66
N GLU A 425 3.45 9.19 -8.20
CA GLU A 425 3.61 10.55 -7.65
C GLU A 425 3.77 11.53 -8.79
N LEU A 426 2.94 12.56 -8.80
CA LEU A 426 2.98 13.63 -9.81
C LEU A 426 3.66 14.85 -9.18
N ILE A 427 4.99 14.91 -9.25
CA ILE A 427 5.79 15.96 -8.65
C ILE A 427 5.59 17.27 -9.42
N ARG A 428 5.35 18.34 -8.69
CA ARG A 428 5.24 19.69 -9.21
C ARG A 428 6.10 20.65 -8.41
N GLY A 429 6.44 21.78 -9.03
CA GLY A 429 7.27 22.79 -8.43
C GLY A 429 8.76 22.63 -8.72
N ARG A 430 9.61 23.09 -7.79
CA ARG A 430 11.06 23.02 -7.96
C ARG A 430 11.57 21.59 -8.01
N PRO A 431 12.66 21.33 -8.78
CA PRO A 431 13.50 22.31 -9.51
C PRO A 431 12.96 22.66 -10.90
N LYS A 432 11.93 21.97 -11.38
CA LYS A 432 11.51 22.04 -12.79
C LYS A 432 10.62 23.25 -13.11
N GLU A 433 9.91 23.75 -12.13
CA GLU A 433 8.99 24.87 -12.27
C GLU A 433 9.35 26.01 -11.34
N ASN A 434 8.97 27.23 -11.70
CA ASN A 434 9.31 28.43 -10.95
C ASN A 434 8.36 28.65 -9.76
N THR A 435 8.54 27.84 -8.73
CA THR A 435 7.83 27.95 -7.43
C THR A 435 8.84 28.01 -6.30
N ILE A 436 8.40 28.39 -5.10
CA ILE A 436 9.23 28.34 -3.89
C ILE A 436 9.17 26.98 -3.20
N TRP A 437 8.28 26.12 -3.65
CA TRP A 437 7.98 24.83 -3.06
C TRP A 437 8.17 23.67 -4.04
N THR A 438 8.26 22.47 -3.50
CA THR A 438 8.17 21.21 -4.23
C THR A 438 7.10 20.35 -3.54
N SER A 439 6.15 19.88 -4.31
CA SER A 439 5.08 19.02 -3.79
C SER A 439 4.66 18.01 -4.85
N GLY A 440 3.69 17.19 -4.53
CA GLY A 440 3.14 16.21 -5.45
C GLY A 440 1.68 15.90 -5.17
N SER A 441 1.05 15.34 -6.17
CA SER A 441 -0.23 14.66 -6.05
C SER A 441 -0.04 13.18 -6.36
N SER A 442 -1.07 12.38 -6.23
CA SER A 442 -1.00 10.95 -6.52
C SER A 442 -2.14 10.51 -7.43
N ILE A 443 -1.84 9.53 -8.26
CA ILE A 443 -2.80 8.80 -9.08
C ILE A 443 -2.51 7.32 -8.90
N SER A 444 -3.55 6.48 -8.92
CA SER A 444 -3.40 5.04 -8.78
C SER A 444 -4.22 4.29 -9.82
N PHE A 445 -3.72 3.10 -10.16
CA PHE A 445 -4.32 2.18 -11.12
C PHE A 445 -4.31 0.78 -10.55
N CYS A 446 -5.32 0.00 -10.91
CA CYS A 446 -5.37 -1.43 -10.57
C CYS A 446 -5.46 -2.28 -11.81
N GLY A 447 -4.90 -3.48 -11.75
CA GLY A 447 -4.93 -4.45 -12.83
C GLY A 447 -6.34 -4.96 -13.10
N VAL A 448 -6.68 -5.09 -14.37
CA VAL A 448 -7.93 -5.65 -14.85
C VAL A 448 -7.67 -6.72 -15.89
N ASP A 449 -8.58 -7.69 -15.98
CA ASP A 449 -8.50 -8.79 -16.95
C ASP A 449 -9.23 -8.41 -18.26
N SER A 450 -9.02 -7.19 -18.71
CA SER A 450 -9.58 -6.66 -19.94
C SER A 450 -8.64 -5.62 -20.53
N ASP A 451 -8.70 -5.44 -21.84
CA ASP A 451 -7.94 -4.38 -22.49
C ASP A 451 -8.42 -3.01 -22.03
N THR A 452 -7.47 -2.09 -21.86
CA THR A 452 -7.74 -0.70 -21.51
C THR A 452 -7.09 0.21 -22.53
N VAL A 453 -7.65 1.42 -22.68
CA VAL A 453 -7.16 2.41 -23.61
C VAL A 453 -6.05 3.22 -22.95
N SER A 454 -4.96 3.45 -23.68
CA SER A 454 -3.92 4.40 -23.28
C SER A 454 -4.47 5.82 -23.21
N TRP A 455 -4.13 6.53 -22.14
CA TRP A 455 -4.53 7.91 -21.92
C TRP A 455 -3.43 8.64 -21.17
N SER A 456 -3.47 9.97 -21.15
CA SER A 456 -2.59 10.77 -20.31
C SER A 456 -3.37 11.34 -19.13
N TRP A 457 -2.87 11.06 -17.91
CA TRP A 457 -3.46 11.50 -16.64
C TRP A 457 -2.53 12.45 -15.89
N PRO A 458 -2.28 13.68 -16.39
CA PRO A 458 -1.35 14.60 -15.75
C PRO A 458 -1.90 15.13 -14.41
N ASP A 459 -1.03 15.76 -13.63
CA ASP A 459 -1.45 16.49 -12.42
C ASP A 459 -2.51 17.56 -12.74
N GLY A 460 -2.28 18.34 -13.80
CA GLY A 460 -3.26 19.30 -14.33
C GLY A 460 -3.27 20.64 -13.61
N ALA A 461 -2.44 20.87 -12.60
CA ALA A 461 -2.34 22.18 -11.98
C ALA A 461 -1.64 23.19 -12.91
N GLU A 462 -2.14 24.40 -12.91
CA GLU A 462 -1.51 25.54 -13.61
C GLU A 462 -0.59 26.28 -12.64
N LEU A 463 0.69 26.38 -12.99
CA LEU A 463 1.72 26.97 -12.15
C LEU A 463 2.46 28.10 -12.86
N PRO A 464 2.97 29.12 -12.14
CA PRO A 464 2.81 29.33 -10.71
C PRO A 464 1.44 29.89 -10.35
N PHE A 465 1.00 29.64 -9.11
CA PHE A 465 -0.12 30.38 -8.53
C PHE A 465 0.35 31.34 -7.45
N THR A 466 -0.45 32.39 -7.19
CA THR A 466 -0.10 33.41 -6.20
C THR A 466 -0.30 32.88 -4.78
N ILE A 467 0.65 33.15 -3.91
CA ILE A 467 0.57 32.84 -2.47
C ILE A 467 0.05 34.10 -1.78
N ASP A 468 -1.18 34.04 -1.27
CA ASP A 468 -1.89 35.19 -0.72
C ASP A 468 -1.80 35.30 0.82
N LYS A 469 -0.95 34.51 1.49
CA LYS A 469 -0.84 34.48 2.96
C LYS A 469 0.55 34.82 3.48
#